data_0cd82971503115d5a08477bcd234de70
#
_entry.id   0cd82971503115d5a08477bcd234de70
#
_cell.length_a   1.000
_cell.length_b   1.000
_cell.length_c   1.000
_cell.angle_alpha   90.00
_cell.angle_beta   90.00
_cell.angle_gamma   90.00
#
_symmetry.space_group_name_H-M   'P 1'
#
loop_
_entity.id
_entity.type
_entity.pdbx_description
1 polymer ?
#
loop_
_entity_poly.entity_id
_entity_poly.type
_entity_poly.pdbx_seq_one_letter_code
_entity_poly.pdbx_strand_id
1 'polypeptide(L)'
;MKTVTVAWQPERERFEARGGHAGQLIHINAPHANGGPTGFSASELLLAGAGSCSAWDVVEIMHKQRQRVTAIDVVVDGRQMDTPPFAFTHVQLHYRVSGHHLNAVKVRKAVELSKRKYCTVIGTIEGVAEVTCDVEVLEAEEPAAAVAEPTVAVRTTS
;
A
#
# COMPACT_ATOMS: atom_id res chain seq x y z
N MET A 1 -8.65 11.22 -17.88
CA MET A 1 -7.75 10.15 -18.37
C MET A 1 -6.48 10.19 -17.52
N LYS A 2 -5.94 9.02 -17.14
CA LYS A 2 -4.64 8.92 -16.44
C LYS A 2 -3.58 8.53 -17.45
N THR A 3 -2.40 9.15 -17.41
CA THR A 3 -1.31 8.87 -18.35
C THR A 3 -0.02 8.66 -17.59
N VAL A 4 0.73 7.64 -17.96
CA VAL A 4 2.07 7.33 -17.48
C VAL A 4 2.98 7.16 -18.68
N THR A 5 4.17 7.75 -18.66
CA THR A 5 5.21 7.56 -19.68
C THR A 5 6.24 6.57 -19.16
N VAL A 6 6.60 5.58 -19.97
CA VAL A 6 7.64 4.60 -19.64
C VAL A 6 8.74 4.66 -20.69
N ALA A 7 9.99 4.87 -20.25
CA ALA A 7 11.16 5.03 -21.10
C ALA A 7 12.26 4.04 -20.72
N TRP A 8 12.84 3.35 -21.72
CA TRP A 8 13.98 2.47 -21.54
C TRP A 8 15.27 3.28 -21.35
N GLN A 9 16.08 2.87 -20.38
CA GLN A 9 17.40 3.44 -20.08
C GLN A 9 18.47 2.37 -20.34
N PRO A 10 19.05 2.31 -21.56
CA PRO A 10 19.93 1.22 -21.96
C PRO A 10 21.19 1.10 -21.12
N GLU A 11 21.78 2.23 -20.70
CA GLU A 11 23.01 2.24 -19.87
C GLU A 11 22.79 1.70 -18.43
N ARG A 12 21.53 1.66 -18.00
CA ARG A 12 21.14 1.22 -16.66
C ARG A 12 20.30 -0.06 -16.65
N GLU A 13 20.08 -0.63 -17.83
CA GLU A 13 19.26 -1.84 -18.06
C GLU A 13 17.94 -1.83 -17.29
N ARG A 14 17.24 -0.68 -17.28
CA ARG A 14 15.98 -0.50 -16.57
C ARG A 14 15.02 0.41 -17.33
N PHE A 15 13.77 0.36 -16.94
CA PHE A 15 12.78 1.36 -17.33
C PHE A 15 12.65 2.46 -16.26
N GLU A 16 12.33 3.65 -16.69
CA GLU A 16 11.86 4.75 -15.84
C GLU A 16 10.43 5.08 -16.21
N ALA A 17 9.54 5.03 -15.23
CA ALA A 17 8.15 5.46 -15.39
C ALA A 17 7.94 6.82 -14.71
N ARG A 18 7.26 7.73 -15.41
CA ARG A 18 6.87 9.05 -14.90
C ARG A 18 5.37 9.21 -14.96
N GLY A 19 4.78 9.67 -13.86
CA GLY A 19 3.36 9.91 -13.76
C GLY A 19 2.99 10.78 -12.56
N GLY A 20 1.68 10.91 -12.30
CA GLY A 20 1.17 11.72 -11.21
C GLY A 20 1.25 13.23 -11.47
N HIS A 21 0.78 14.01 -10.51
CA HIS A 21 0.69 15.47 -10.63
C HIS A 21 2.07 16.16 -10.60
N ALA A 22 3.04 15.55 -9.93
CA ALA A 22 4.37 16.11 -9.75
C ALA A 22 5.44 15.43 -10.63
N GLY A 23 5.05 14.62 -11.63
CA GLY A 23 5.98 13.90 -12.49
C GLY A 23 6.88 12.94 -11.74
N GLN A 24 6.34 12.27 -10.71
CA GLN A 24 7.07 11.31 -9.87
C GLN A 24 7.71 10.22 -10.72
N LEU A 25 8.93 9.83 -10.34
CA LEU A 25 9.74 8.84 -11.02
C LEU A 25 9.77 7.53 -10.27
N ILE A 26 9.55 6.43 -10.99
CA ILE A 26 9.70 5.07 -10.48
C ILE A 26 10.68 4.32 -11.39
N HIS A 27 11.60 3.55 -10.79
CA HIS A 27 12.48 2.63 -11.51
C HIS A 27 11.83 1.25 -11.59
N ILE A 28 11.86 0.65 -12.78
CA ILE A 28 11.26 -0.67 -13.05
C ILE A 28 12.32 -1.55 -13.69
N ASN A 29 12.62 -2.68 -13.05
CA ASN A 29 13.59 -3.68 -13.51
C ASN A 29 12.95 -5.04 -13.70
N ALA A 30 13.57 -5.86 -14.54
CA ALA A 30 13.32 -7.28 -14.54
C ALA A 30 14.09 -7.96 -13.38
N PRO A 31 13.54 -9.04 -12.76
CA PRO A 31 14.23 -9.76 -11.69
C PRO A 31 15.60 -10.35 -12.08
N HIS A 32 15.82 -10.54 -13.38
CA HIS A 32 17.03 -11.11 -13.99
C HIS A 32 17.98 -10.04 -14.58
N ALA A 33 17.76 -8.75 -14.30
CA ALA A 33 18.65 -7.70 -14.76
C ALA A 33 20.08 -7.89 -14.19
N ASN A 34 21.09 -7.60 -15.00
CA ASN A 34 22.48 -7.64 -14.56
C ASN A 34 22.69 -6.71 -13.36
N GLY A 35 23.35 -7.21 -12.29
CA GLY A 35 23.52 -6.45 -11.05
C GLY A 35 22.36 -6.57 -10.07
N GLY A 36 21.33 -7.36 -10.39
CA GLY A 36 20.15 -7.56 -9.56
C GLY A 36 19.10 -6.44 -9.69
N PRO A 37 17.92 -6.64 -9.11
CA PRO A 37 16.83 -5.67 -9.19
C PRO A 37 17.16 -4.41 -8.38
N THR A 38 17.02 -3.24 -9.00
CA THR A 38 17.22 -1.93 -8.37
C THR A 38 15.93 -1.12 -8.26
N GLY A 39 14.80 -1.77 -8.41
CA GLY A 39 13.47 -1.21 -8.35
C GLY A 39 12.41 -2.29 -8.35
N PHE A 40 11.16 -1.91 -8.53
CA PHE A 40 10.06 -2.85 -8.66
C PHE A 40 10.08 -3.55 -10.02
N SER A 41 9.65 -4.80 -10.07
CA SER A 41 9.21 -5.40 -11.32
C SER A 41 7.83 -4.84 -11.72
N ALA A 42 7.46 -4.99 -12.98
CA ALA A 42 6.14 -4.54 -13.46
C ALA A 42 4.99 -5.27 -12.75
N SER A 43 5.16 -6.56 -12.46
CA SER A 43 4.17 -7.36 -11.71
C SER A 43 4.04 -6.92 -10.26
N GLU A 44 5.14 -6.58 -9.57
CA GLU A 44 5.10 -6.02 -8.22
C GLU A 44 4.42 -4.65 -8.17
N LEU A 45 4.58 -3.82 -9.20
CA LEU A 45 3.85 -2.54 -9.30
C LEU A 45 2.34 -2.74 -9.42
N LEU A 46 1.88 -3.80 -10.09
CA LEU A 46 0.46 -4.13 -10.14
C LEU A 46 -0.06 -4.51 -8.75
N LEU A 47 0.69 -5.34 -8.01
CA LEU A 47 0.34 -5.71 -6.62
C LEU A 47 0.38 -4.50 -5.68
N ALA A 48 1.41 -3.66 -5.78
CA ALA A 48 1.50 -2.41 -5.00
C ALA A 48 0.34 -1.47 -5.33
N GLY A 49 -0.07 -1.40 -6.60
CA GLY A 49 -1.25 -0.66 -7.03
C GLY A 49 -2.54 -1.18 -6.40
N ALA A 50 -2.72 -2.51 -6.32
CA ALA A 50 -3.89 -3.12 -5.68
C ALA A 50 -3.93 -2.81 -4.17
N GLY A 51 -2.81 -3.02 -3.47
CA GLY A 51 -2.69 -2.76 -2.05
C GLY A 51 -2.94 -1.29 -1.69
N SER A 52 -2.23 -0.37 -2.35
CA SER A 52 -2.34 1.07 -2.05
C SER A 52 -3.69 1.66 -2.43
N CYS A 53 -4.25 1.27 -3.58
CA CYS A 53 -5.57 1.73 -4.01
C CYS A 53 -6.65 1.31 -3.00
N SER A 54 -6.63 0.05 -2.59
CA SER A 54 -7.63 -0.47 -1.64
C SER A 54 -7.40 0.07 -0.22
N ALA A 55 -6.16 0.18 0.24
CA ALA A 55 -5.85 0.76 1.56
C ALA A 55 -6.35 2.20 1.67
N TRP A 56 -6.20 2.99 0.62
CA TRP A 56 -6.71 4.36 0.58
C TRP A 56 -8.22 4.42 0.80
N ASP A 57 -8.97 3.58 0.09
CA ASP A 57 -10.43 3.48 0.27
C ASP A 57 -10.80 3.11 1.71
N VAL A 58 -10.07 2.14 2.30
CA VAL A 58 -10.32 1.71 3.69
C VAL A 58 -10.12 2.86 4.66
N VAL A 59 -9.02 3.62 4.54
CA VAL A 59 -8.75 4.81 5.36
C VAL A 59 -9.89 5.83 5.24
N GLU A 60 -10.30 6.16 4.02
CA GLU A 60 -11.38 7.10 3.76
C GLU A 60 -12.73 6.66 4.37
N ILE A 61 -13.07 5.38 4.22
CA ILE A 61 -14.30 4.81 4.78
C ILE A 61 -14.25 4.85 6.31
N MET A 62 -13.12 4.48 6.90
CA MET A 62 -12.95 4.48 8.36
C MET A 62 -13.02 5.89 8.94
N HIS A 63 -12.41 6.89 8.28
CA HIS A 63 -12.53 8.30 8.65
C HIS A 63 -13.98 8.78 8.63
N LYS A 64 -14.72 8.47 7.55
CA LYS A 64 -16.17 8.81 7.46
C LYS A 64 -17.00 8.15 8.55
N GLN A 65 -16.57 6.97 9.03
CA GLN A 65 -17.19 6.26 10.15
C GLN A 65 -16.67 6.71 11.53
N ARG A 66 -15.86 7.77 11.59
CA ARG A 66 -15.25 8.33 12.81
C ARG A 66 -14.44 7.29 13.60
N GLN A 67 -13.76 6.39 12.90
CA GLN A 67 -12.83 5.44 13.50
C GLN A 67 -11.42 6.02 13.50
N ARG A 68 -10.68 5.84 14.60
CA ARG A 68 -9.34 6.41 14.79
C ARG A 68 -8.27 5.43 14.32
N VAL A 69 -8.11 5.29 13.00
CA VAL A 69 -7.03 4.51 12.40
C VAL A 69 -5.72 5.28 12.56
N THR A 70 -4.67 4.62 13.04
CA THR A 70 -3.32 5.17 13.20
C THR A 70 -2.33 4.62 12.18
N ALA A 71 -2.53 3.37 11.74
CA ALA A 71 -1.73 2.75 10.70
C ALA A 71 -2.55 1.72 9.91
N ILE A 72 -2.14 1.51 8.67
CA ILE A 72 -2.63 0.43 7.82
C ILE A 72 -1.47 -0.10 6.99
N ASP A 73 -1.18 -1.39 7.14
CA ASP A 73 -0.23 -2.13 6.33
C ASP A 73 -0.98 -3.16 5.50
N VAL A 74 -0.59 -3.31 4.25
CA VAL A 74 -1.18 -4.33 3.37
C VAL A 74 -0.07 -5.12 2.71
N VAL A 75 0.02 -6.40 3.04
CA VAL A 75 0.85 -7.35 2.32
C VAL A 75 0.00 -7.90 1.17
N VAL A 76 0.56 -7.89 -0.04
CA VAL A 76 -0.14 -8.35 -1.23
C VAL A 76 0.66 -9.46 -1.88
N ASP A 77 0.11 -10.67 -1.84
CA ASP A 77 0.69 -11.85 -2.45
C ASP A 77 0.00 -12.16 -3.79
N GLY A 78 0.78 -12.47 -4.82
CA GLY A 78 0.28 -12.81 -6.14
C GLY A 78 0.84 -14.12 -6.64
N ARG A 79 -0.03 -15.06 -7.03
CA ARG A 79 0.34 -16.30 -7.73
C ARG A 79 0.14 -16.12 -9.22
N GLN A 80 1.18 -16.39 -10.00
CA GLN A 80 1.15 -16.36 -11.46
C GLN A 80 1.05 -17.77 -12.04
N MET A 81 0.65 -17.86 -13.32
CA MET A 81 0.77 -19.07 -14.13
C MET A 81 2.26 -19.42 -14.33
N ASP A 82 2.55 -20.72 -14.44
CA ASP A 82 3.91 -21.21 -14.70
C ASP A 82 4.30 -21.09 -16.19
N THR A 83 3.34 -20.77 -17.04
CA THR A 83 3.52 -20.64 -18.50
C THR A 83 3.05 -19.28 -19.00
N PRO A 84 3.62 -18.79 -20.11
CA PRO A 84 3.17 -17.53 -20.72
C PRO A 84 1.65 -17.49 -20.94
N PRO A 85 1.01 -16.34 -20.67
CA PRO A 85 1.60 -15.03 -20.43
C PRO A 85 1.97 -14.73 -18.97
N PHE A 86 2.09 -15.72 -18.08
CA PHE A 86 2.39 -15.58 -16.66
C PHE A 86 1.42 -14.65 -15.92
N ALA A 87 0.16 -14.69 -16.33
CA ALA A 87 -0.90 -13.90 -15.73
C ALA A 87 -1.10 -14.29 -14.25
N PHE A 88 -1.52 -13.34 -13.43
CA PHE A 88 -1.94 -13.67 -12.07
C PHE A 88 -3.20 -14.54 -12.12
N THR A 89 -3.19 -15.60 -11.32
CA THR A 89 -4.35 -16.48 -11.11
C THR A 89 -5.03 -16.21 -9.77
N HIS A 90 -4.25 -15.73 -8.80
CA HIS A 90 -4.73 -15.40 -7.47
C HIS A 90 -3.95 -14.23 -6.90
N VAL A 91 -4.66 -13.28 -6.28
CA VAL A 91 -4.07 -12.16 -5.54
C VAL A 91 -4.72 -12.10 -4.15
N GLN A 92 -3.90 -12.15 -3.11
CA GLN A 92 -4.36 -12.09 -1.73
C GLN A 92 -3.85 -10.81 -1.07
N LEU A 93 -4.75 -10.10 -0.39
CA LEU A 93 -4.44 -8.89 0.36
C LEU A 93 -4.63 -9.16 1.86
N HIS A 94 -3.57 -9.04 2.62
CA HIS A 94 -3.56 -9.16 4.09
C HIS A 94 -3.49 -7.78 4.71
N TYR A 95 -4.58 -7.32 5.31
CA TYR A 95 -4.67 -6.02 5.96
C TYR A 95 -4.34 -6.12 7.44
N ARG A 96 -3.43 -5.28 7.91
CA ARG A 96 -3.19 -5.02 9.33
C ARG A 96 -3.59 -3.59 9.62
N VAL A 97 -4.69 -3.40 10.33
CA VAL A 97 -5.27 -2.09 10.62
C VAL A 97 -5.13 -1.78 12.09
N SER A 98 -4.34 -0.79 12.44
CA SER A 98 -4.09 -0.35 13.80
C SER A 98 -4.83 0.95 14.11
N GLY A 99 -5.30 1.11 15.34
CA GLY A 99 -5.94 2.34 15.79
C GLY A 99 -6.52 2.21 17.19
N HIS A 100 -7.17 3.27 17.67
CA HIS A 100 -7.74 3.31 19.00
C HIS A 100 -9.21 2.92 18.99
N HIS A 101 -9.55 1.86 19.74
CA HIS A 101 -10.91 1.32 19.91
C HIS A 101 -11.63 1.07 18.58
N LEU A 102 -10.90 0.51 17.60
CA LEU A 102 -11.45 0.22 16.29
C LEU A 102 -12.56 -0.85 16.38
N ASN A 103 -13.65 -0.61 15.69
CA ASN A 103 -14.68 -1.61 15.53
C ASN A 103 -14.30 -2.58 14.40
N ALA A 104 -13.92 -3.81 14.76
CA ALA A 104 -13.46 -4.82 13.80
C ALA A 104 -14.51 -5.16 12.71
N VAL A 105 -15.80 -5.05 13.01
CA VAL A 105 -16.86 -5.26 12.01
C VAL A 105 -16.85 -4.14 10.98
N LYS A 106 -16.65 -2.88 11.42
CA LYS A 106 -16.56 -1.74 10.51
C LYS A 106 -15.31 -1.84 9.64
N VAL A 107 -14.16 -2.25 10.20
CA VAL A 107 -12.91 -2.45 9.43
C VAL A 107 -13.14 -3.49 8.33
N ARG A 108 -13.66 -4.68 8.67
CA ARG A 108 -13.95 -5.72 7.68
C ARG A 108 -14.92 -5.25 6.59
N LYS A 109 -15.97 -4.53 6.97
CA LYS A 109 -16.91 -3.94 5.99
C LYS A 109 -16.25 -2.90 5.10
N ALA A 110 -15.30 -2.11 5.61
CA ALA A 110 -14.56 -1.14 4.81
C ALA A 110 -13.71 -1.83 3.75
N VAL A 111 -12.98 -2.90 4.11
CA VAL A 111 -12.19 -3.71 3.16
C VAL A 111 -13.09 -4.35 2.11
N GLU A 112 -14.20 -4.98 2.53
CA GLU A 112 -15.16 -5.57 1.59
C GLU A 112 -15.75 -4.53 0.63
N LEU A 113 -16.06 -3.34 1.13
CA LEU A 113 -16.63 -2.26 0.33
C LEU A 113 -15.62 -1.69 -0.66
N SER A 114 -14.34 -1.55 -0.27
CA SER A 114 -13.27 -1.20 -1.19
C SER A 114 -13.16 -2.24 -2.31
N LYS A 115 -13.02 -3.52 -1.96
CA LYS A 115 -12.91 -4.61 -2.92
C LYS A 115 -14.06 -4.61 -3.93
N ARG A 116 -15.30 -4.59 -3.46
CA ARG A 116 -16.49 -4.77 -4.30
C ARG A 116 -16.93 -3.55 -5.09
N LYS A 117 -16.52 -2.33 -4.68
CA LYS A 117 -17.15 -1.12 -5.21
C LYS A 117 -16.19 -0.01 -5.60
N TYR A 118 -15.09 0.19 -4.86
CA TYR A 118 -14.32 1.42 -5.01
C TYR A 118 -12.94 1.22 -5.63
N CYS A 119 -12.23 0.12 -5.30
CA CYS A 119 -10.88 -0.09 -5.78
C CYS A 119 -10.84 -0.42 -7.28
N THR A 120 -10.44 0.56 -8.07
CA THR A 120 -10.31 0.41 -9.53
C THR A 120 -9.33 -0.70 -9.90
N VAL A 121 -8.23 -0.85 -9.16
CA VAL A 121 -7.19 -1.83 -9.48
C VAL A 121 -7.70 -3.25 -9.20
N ILE A 122 -8.31 -3.49 -8.02
CA ILE A 122 -8.93 -4.79 -7.72
C ILE A 122 -10.00 -5.14 -8.75
N GLY A 123 -10.91 -4.21 -9.05
CA GLY A 123 -11.95 -4.44 -10.04
C GLY A 123 -11.42 -4.75 -11.46
N THR A 124 -10.21 -4.27 -11.77
CA THR A 124 -9.53 -4.63 -13.02
C THR A 124 -8.93 -6.04 -12.95
N ILE A 125 -8.32 -6.41 -11.80
CA ILE A 125 -7.68 -7.71 -11.60
C ILE A 125 -8.70 -8.84 -11.50
N GLU A 126 -9.83 -8.64 -10.83
CA GLU A 126 -10.90 -9.64 -10.65
C GLU A 126 -11.51 -10.16 -11.96
N GLY A 127 -11.26 -9.48 -13.08
CA GLY A 127 -11.63 -9.97 -14.41
C GLY A 127 -10.81 -11.18 -14.89
N VAL A 128 -9.64 -11.44 -14.28
CA VAL A 128 -8.70 -12.50 -14.71
C VAL A 128 -8.15 -13.33 -13.55
N ALA A 129 -8.11 -12.82 -12.35
CA ALA A 129 -7.58 -13.49 -11.17
C ALA A 129 -8.58 -13.49 -10.01
N GLU A 130 -8.56 -14.55 -9.21
CA GLU A 130 -9.28 -14.55 -7.94
C GLU A 130 -8.62 -13.58 -6.97
N VAL A 131 -9.38 -12.66 -6.36
CA VAL A 131 -8.88 -11.75 -5.34
C VAL A 131 -9.50 -12.08 -3.99
N THR A 132 -8.67 -12.31 -2.99
CA THR A 132 -9.08 -12.57 -1.61
C THR A 132 -8.52 -11.51 -0.67
N CYS A 133 -9.24 -11.25 0.43
CA CYS A 133 -8.82 -10.30 1.45
C CYS A 133 -9.04 -10.89 2.83
N ASP A 134 -8.10 -10.70 3.73
CA ASP A 134 -8.28 -10.92 5.15
C ASP A 134 -7.83 -9.70 5.96
N VAL A 135 -8.24 -9.63 7.22
CA VAL A 135 -8.09 -8.43 8.05
C VAL A 135 -7.74 -8.81 9.48
N GLU A 136 -6.60 -8.30 9.93
CA GLU A 136 -6.21 -8.24 11.33
C GLU A 136 -6.44 -6.82 11.86
N VAL A 137 -7.10 -6.70 13.01
CA VAL A 137 -7.35 -5.40 13.67
C VAL A 137 -6.55 -5.36 14.96
N LEU A 138 -5.72 -4.33 15.10
CA LEU A 138 -4.80 -4.17 16.22
C LEU A 138 -5.15 -2.93 17.03
N GLU A 139 -5.07 -3.02 18.37
CA GLU A 139 -5.10 -1.84 19.22
C GLU A 139 -3.77 -1.11 19.09
N ALA A 140 -3.81 0.22 18.85
CA ALA A 140 -2.60 1.02 18.82
C ALA A 140 -2.05 1.24 20.23
N GLU A 141 -0.75 1.11 20.40
CA GLU A 141 -0.10 1.52 21.65
C GLU A 141 -0.31 3.03 21.86
N GLU A 142 -0.69 3.44 23.08
CA GLU A 142 -0.70 4.86 23.41
C GLU A 142 0.75 5.38 23.34
N PRO A 143 1.00 6.54 22.68
CA PRO A 143 2.31 7.13 22.71
C PRO A 143 2.70 7.33 24.18
N ALA A 144 3.82 6.72 24.60
CA ALA A 144 4.36 6.91 25.94
C ALA A 144 4.33 8.41 26.24
N ALA A 145 3.65 8.81 27.32
CA ALA A 145 3.51 10.22 27.69
C ALA A 145 4.90 10.86 27.64
N ALA A 146 5.07 11.88 26.80
CA ALA A 146 6.32 12.58 26.69
C ALA A 146 6.76 12.97 28.09
N VAL A 147 7.87 12.38 28.56
CA VAL A 147 8.48 12.72 29.84
C VAL A 147 8.83 14.20 29.72
N ALA A 148 8.11 15.05 30.45
CA ALA A 148 8.37 16.48 30.49
C ALA A 148 9.83 16.66 30.94
N GLU A 149 10.67 17.22 30.09
CA GLU A 149 12.05 17.57 30.47
C GLU A 149 11.98 18.50 31.67
N PRO A 150 12.78 18.25 32.73
CA PRO A 150 12.81 19.12 33.89
C PRO A 150 13.34 20.50 33.48
N THR A 151 12.50 21.50 33.62
CA THR A 151 12.87 22.91 33.43
C THR A 151 14.04 23.26 34.36
N VAL A 152 15.24 23.37 33.81
CA VAL A 152 16.40 23.85 34.54
C VAL A 152 16.20 25.34 34.87
N ALA A 153 15.88 25.64 36.13
CA ALA A 153 15.80 27.02 36.61
C ALA A 153 17.23 27.60 36.65
N VAL A 154 17.54 28.50 35.74
CA VAL A 154 18.78 29.31 35.79
C VAL A 154 18.63 30.30 36.95
N ARG A 155 19.34 30.07 38.04
CA ARG A 155 19.50 31.06 39.10
C ARG A 155 20.53 32.10 38.65
N THR A 156 20.07 33.28 38.36
CA THR A 156 20.92 34.49 38.25
C THR A 156 21.28 34.95 39.65
N THR A 157 22.56 34.83 40.05
CA THR A 157 23.12 35.51 41.22
C THR A 157 23.67 36.87 40.81
N SER A 158 23.19 37.90 41.51
CA SER A 158 23.69 39.29 41.44
C SER A 158 25.05 39.39 42.10
#